data_ca9377ea43dba027219f23d6ffc5471b
#
_entry.id   ca9377ea43dba027219f23d6ffc5471b
#
_cell.length_a   1.000
_cell.length_b   1.000
_cell.length_c   1.000
_cell.angle_alpha   90.00
_cell.angle_beta   90.00
_cell.angle_gamma   90.00
#
_symmetry.space_group_name_H-M   'P 1'
#
loop_
_entity.id
_entity.type
_entity.pdbx_description
1 polymer ?
#
loop_
_entity_poly.entity_id
_entity_poly.type
_entity_poly.pdbx_seq_one_letter_code
_entity_poly.pdbx_strand_id
1 'polypeptide(L)'
;MKFDKDEIKNSLTITQMEDLLTELGGEPRRYKDTLICKTICHGGDSHKLYYYFNTGLFKCYTNCGDDAFDIFELIIKIKALQNEEWSLYNAMTFVTDFFSLNFENDFLEGQTSLQDWEYFNKKSKEKLSYGYENSDGLPIFDDKILLHFPRPRIIPWEKEGISKSVCDERGICYDPICDGIVIPHFDIMGHLVGIRERTLIKEYEATGKYRPAVINKRMYNHPLSLNLYNINNAAEPIKTIKKAIVFESEKSCLKFATYFGSENDISVACCGSNISSYQVNLLLSLGIQELIIALDRQYQVLTDQEHKDWAAKMYNLHNKYGKYIQLSYIFDKGYTLKYKASPVDQGKDIFLELYNKRIFL
;
A
#
# COMPACT_ATOMS: atom_id res chain seq x y z
N MET A 1 -12.28 35.95 9.54
CA MET A 1 -13.08 34.72 9.55
C MET A 1 -12.20 33.61 10.08
N LYS A 2 -12.47 33.07 11.23
CA LYS A 2 -11.72 31.95 11.79
C LYS A 2 -12.51 30.70 11.43
N PHE A 3 -12.05 30.00 10.41
CA PHE A 3 -12.55 28.65 10.16
C PHE A 3 -11.73 27.70 11.00
N ASP A 4 -12.37 26.99 11.92
CA ASP A 4 -11.75 25.82 12.52
C ASP A 4 -11.86 24.66 11.51
N LYS A 5 -10.71 24.18 11.05
CA LYS A 5 -10.60 23.11 10.08
C LYS A 5 -11.38 21.86 10.51
N ASP A 6 -11.26 21.49 11.79
CA ASP A 6 -11.92 20.31 12.33
C ASP A 6 -13.43 20.53 12.51
N GLU A 7 -13.86 21.75 12.82
CA GLU A 7 -15.27 22.10 12.92
C GLU A 7 -15.98 21.97 11.56
N ILE A 8 -15.40 22.54 10.50
CA ILE A 8 -15.94 22.39 9.14
C ILE A 8 -15.98 20.91 8.74
N LYS A 9 -14.88 20.18 8.94
CA LYS A 9 -14.79 18.76 8.58
C LYS A 9 -15.82 17.91 9.32
N ASN A 10 -16.04 18.16 10.62
CA ASN A 10 -16.97 17.41 11.44
C ASN A 10 -18.44 17.80 11.19
N SER A 11 -18.71 18.98 10.63
CA SER A 11 -20.05 19.41 10.24
C SER A 11 -20.56 18.77 8.95
N LEU A 12 -19.65 18.23 8.11
CA LEU A 12 -20.01 17.62 6.83
C LEU A 12 -20.63 16.24 7.04
N THR A 13 -21.84 16.07 6.57
CA THR A 13 -22.47 14.76 6.48
C THR A 13 -21.88 13.93 5.32
N ILE A 14 -22.09 12.60 5.36
CA ILE A 14 -21.62 11.71 4.28
C ILE A 14 -22.26 12.10 2.94
N THR A 15 -23.52 12.50 2.92
CA THR A 15 -24.22 12.95 1.71
C THR A 15 -23.59 14.23 1.15
N GLN A 16 -23.29 15.19 2.01
CA GLN A 16 -22.58 16.41 1.59
C GLN A 16 -21.18 16.09 1.05
N MET A 17 -20.47 15.13 1.65
CA MET A 17 -19.20 14.67 1.11
C MET A 17 -19.34 14.03 -0.29
N GLU A 18 -20.41 13.26 -0.53
CA GLU A 18 -20.71 12.73 -1.87
C GLU A 18 -20.98 13.83 -2.89
N ASP A 19 -21.79 14.83 -2.50
CA ASP A 19 -22.12 15.97 -3.36
C ASP A 19 -20.85 16.76 -3.72
N LEU A 20 -20.00 17.04 -2.74
CA LEU A 20 -18.74 17.75 -2.93
C LEU A 20 -17.78 16.96 -3.84
N LEU A 21 -17.65 15.65 -3.63
CA LEU A 21 -16.82 14.79 -4.47
C LEU A 21 -17.36 14.68 -5.89
N THR A 22 -18.67 14.74 -6.07
CA THR A 22 -19.32 14.75 -7.39
C THR A 22 -18.99 16.05 -8.13
N GLU A 23 -19.09 17.19 -7.45
CA GLU A 23 -18.71 18.51 -7.98
C GLU A 23 -17.24 18.55 -8.40
N LEU A 24 -16.37 17.92 -7.61
CA LEU A 24 -14.94 17.79 -7.91
C LEU A 24 -14.61 16.75 -9.00
N GLY A 25 -15.63 16.10 -9.60
CA GLY A 25 -15.46 15.12 -10.68
C GLY A 25 -15.08 13.71 -10.21
N GLY A 26 -15.27 13.40 -8.93
CA GLY A 26 -14.82 12.15 -8.30
C GLY A 26 -15.70 10.92 -8.58
N GLU A 27 -16.93 11.08 -9.06
CA GLU A 27 -17.90 9.99 -9.26
C GLU A 27 -17.97 9.02 -8.06
N PRO A 28 -18.35 9.50 -6.85
CA PRO A 28 -18.30 8.70 -5.64
C PRO A 28 -19.28 7.53 -5.67
N ARG A 29 -18.88 6.39 -5.12
CA ARG A 29 -19.70 5.19 -4.97
C ARG A 29 -19.62 4.73 -3.52
N ARG A 30 -20.75 4.58 -2.85
CA ARG A 30 -20.81 4.03 -1.49
C ARG A 30 -20.46 2.55 -1.47
N TYR A 31 -19.57 2.19 -0.56
CA TYR A 31 -19.28 0.80 -0.25
C TYR A 31 -19.02 0.65 1.25
N LYS A 32 -19.97 0.04 1.97
CA LYS A 32 -19.92 -0.09 3.44
C LYS A 32 -19.65 1.28 4.12
N ASP A 33 -18.56 1.39 4.85
CA ASP A 33 -18.15 2.58 5.60
C ASP A 33 -17.16 3.47 4.82
N THR A 34 -17.22 3.44 3.48
CA THR A 34 -16.32 4.21 2.61
C THR A 34 -17.06 4.77 1.39
N LEU A 35 -16.52 5.89 0.84
CA LEU A 35 -16.78 6.29 -0.54
C LEU A 35 -15.56 5.93 -1.39
N ILE A 36 -15.80 5.33 -2.54
CA ILE A 36 -14.75 5.01 -3.53
C ILE A 36 -14.93 5.96 -4.70
N CYS A 37 -13.88 6.73 -5.03
CA CYS A 37 -13.93 7.77 -6.04
C CYS A 37 -12.87 7.56 -7.11
N LYS A 38 -13.05 8.24 -8.23
CA LYS A 38 -11.95 8.45 -9.20
C LYS A 38 -10.77 9.10 -8.50
N THR A 39 -9.55 8.81 -8.97
CA THR A 39 -8.30 9.34 -8.41
C THR A 39 -8.05 10.81 -8.82
N ILE A 40 -9.05 11.67 -8.56
CA ILE A 40 -9.04 13.11 -8.88
C ILE A 40 -7.90 13.87 -8.21
N CYS A 41 -7.33 13.32 -7.14
CA CYS A 41 -6.17 13.88 -6.43
C CYS A 41 -4.91 14.02 -7.30
N HIS A 42 -4.84 13.33 -8.43
CA HIS A 42 -3.75 13.42 -9.42
C HIS A 42 -4.25 13.33 -10.87
N GLY A 43 -5.54 13.61 -11.10
CA GLY A 43 -6.15 13.67 -12.44
C GLY A 43 -6.39 12.31 -13.10
N GLY A 44 -6.45 11.22 -12.32
CA GLY A 44 -6.69 9.87 -12.86
C GLY A 44 -8.16 9.47 -12.84
N ASP A 45 -8.54 8.54 -13.75
CA ASP A 45 -9.92 8.04 -13.89
C ASP A 45 -10.19 6.72 -13.13
N SER A 46 -9.18 6.13 -12.50
CA SER A 46 -9.34 4.87 -11.78
C SER A 46 -10.05 5.09 -10.44
N HIS A 47 -11.02 4.22 -10.09
CA HIS A 47 -11.72 4.28 -8.80
C HIS A 47 -10.84 3.68 -7.68
N LYS A 48 -9.79 4.41 -7.27
CA LYS A 48 -8.84 3.99 -6.22
C LYS A 48 -8.53 5.10 -5.21
N LEU A 49 -9.38 6.10 -5.11
CA LEU A 49 -9.38 7.09 -4.03
C LEU A 49 -10.50 6.72 -3.07
N TYR A 50 -10.16 6.43 -1.81
CA TYR A 50 -11.08 5.97 -0.78
C TYR A 50 -11.23 7.05 0.29
N TYR A 51 -12.46 7.40 0.62
CA TYR A 51 -12.80 8.22 1.78
C TYR A 51 -13.38 7.34 2.88
N TYR A 52 -12.75 7.33 4.04
CA TYR A 52 -13.13 6.50 5.19
C TYR A 52 -13.99 7.31 6.16
N PHE A 53 -15.22 6.88 6.41
CA PHE A 53 -16.18 7.58 7.28
C PHE A 53 -15.70 7.71 8.73
N ASN A 54 -15.01 6.69 9.23
CA ASN A 54 -14.53 6.64 10.61
C ASN A 54 -13.36 7.58 10.89
N THR A 55 -12.57 7.93 9.91
CA THR A 55 -11.41 8.82 10.05
C THR A 55 -11.62 10.18 9.42
N GLY A 56 -12.57 10.30 8.48
CA GLY A 56 -12.77 11.49 7.66
C GLY A 56 -11.57 11.83 6.79
N LEU A 57 -10.78 10.80 6.38
CA LEU A 57 -9.59 10.96 5.56
C LEU A 57 -9.70 10.20 4.25
N PHE A 58 -8.99 10.69 3.26
CA PHE A 58 -8.80 10.05 1.97
C PHE A 58 -7.51 9.25 1.93
N LYS A 59 -7.53 8.13 1.22
CA LYS A 59 -6.35 7.36 0.85
C LYS A 59 -6.40 7.07 -0.65
N CYS A 60 -5.38 7.51 -1.36
CA CYS A 60 -5.18 7.16 -2.77
C CYS A 60 -4.28 5.92 -2.87
N TYR A 61 -4.76 4.89 -3.56
CA TYR A 61 -4.02 3.63 -3.72
C TYR A 61 -3.25 3.54 -5.05
N THR A 62 -2.88 4.70 -5.62
CA THR A 62 -2.08 4.76 -6.85
C THR A 62 -0.86 5.66 -6.70
N ASN A 63 -0.96 6.96 -7.02
CA ASN A 63 0.21 7.83 -7.21
C ASN A 63 0.44 8.89 -6.13
N CYS A 64 -0.41 8.97 -5.09
CA CYS A 64 -0.30 10.04 -4.07
C CYS A 64 0.61 9.70 -2.89
N GLY A 65 1.37 8.60 -2.94
CA GLY A 65 2.19 8.14 -1.82
C GLY A 65 1.36 7.44 -0.73
N ASP A 66 1.97 7.23 0.44
CA ASP A 66 1.34 6.49 1.53
C ASP A 66 0.55 7.37 2.50
N ASP A 67 0.59 8.68 2.35
CA ASP A 67 -0.07 9.60 3.27
C ASP A 67 -1.58 9.68 3.01
N ALA A 68 -2.34 9.59 4.09
CA ALA A 68 -3.76 9.93 4.07
C ALA A 68 -3.91 11.45 4.18
N PHE A 69 -4.89 12.01 3.49
CA PHE A 69 -5.13 13.45 3.45
C PHE A 69 -6.61 13.76 3.62
N ASP A 70 -6.94 14.97 4.03
CA ASP A 70 -8.33 15.37 4.21
C ASP A 70 -8.94 16.04 2.97
N ILE A 71 -10.19 16.49 3.09
CA ILE A 71 -10.93 17.10 1.98
C ILE A 71 -10.27 18.40 1.51
N PHE A 72 -9.68 19.19 2.39
CA PHE A 72 -9.06 20.45 2.02
C PHE A 72 -7.76 20.20 1.23
N GLU A 73 -6.98 19.24 1.68
CA GLU A 73 -5.78 18.80 0.95
C GLU A 73 -6.13 18.18 -0.41
N LEU A 74 -7.25 17.45 -0.50
CA LEU A 74 -7.76 16.94 -1.78
C LEU A 74 -8.07 18.10 -2.73
N ILE A 75 -8.79 19.13 -2.26
CA ILE A 75 -9.13 20.31 -3.07
C ILE A 75 -7.87 21.03 -3.54
N ILE A 76 -6.89 21.25 -2.65
CA ILE A 76 -5.61 21.89 -2.99
C ILE A 76 -4.89 21.07 -4.08
N LYS A 77 -4.84 19.74 -3.96
CA LYS A 77 -4.23 18.87 -4.98
C LYS A 77 -4.94 19.01 -6.35
N ILE A 78 -6.27 19.01 -6.36
CA ILE A 78 -7.05 19.17 -7.60
C ILE A 78 -6.78 20.54 -8.24
N LYS A 79 -6.72 21.58 -7.45
CA LYS A 79 -6.47 22.95 -7.93
C LYS A 79 -5.05 23.11 -8.46
N ALA A 80 -4.07 22.48 -7.83
CA ALA A 80 -2.70 22.42 -8.32
C ALA A 80 -2.58 21.76 -9.72
N LEU A 81 -3.39 20.75 -10.02
CA LEU A 81 -3.48 20.15 -11.37
C LEU A 81 -4.04 21.11 -12.41
N GLN A 82 -4.82 22.11 -11.98
CA GLN A 82 -5.38 23.18 -12.82
C GLN A 82 -4.43 24.39 -12.94
N ASN A 83 -3.20 24.29 -12.41
CA ASN A 83 -2.21 25.38 -12.29
C ASN A 83 -2.69 26.54 -11.38
N GLU A 84 -3.55 26.25 -10.40
CA GLU A 84 -3.99 27.21 -9.40
C GLU A 84 -3.30 26.92 -8.06
N GLU A 85 -2.63 27.91 -7.47
CA GLU A 85 -2.04 27.81 -6.13
C GLU A 85 -3.09 28.19 -5.07
N TRP A 86 -3.66 27.18 -4.42
CA TRP A 86 -4.62 27.38 -3.35
C TRP A 86 -3.97 27.12 -1.99
N SER A 87 -4.25 28.02 -1.05
CA SER A 87 -3.93 27.84 0.37
C SER A 87 -5.01 27.00 1.08
N LEU A 88 -4.72 26.53 2.29
CA LEU A 88 -5.70 25.89 3.14
C LEU A 88 -6.94 26.79 3.35
N TYR A 89 -6.74 28.11 3.52
CA TYR A 89 -7.82 29.07 3.66
C TYR A 89 -8.75 29.08 2.43
N ASN A 90 -8.20 29.06 1.21
CA ASN A 90 -8.99 29.01 -0.02
C ASN A 90 -9.83 27.72 -0.09
N ALA A 91 -9.25 26.57 0.29
CA ALA A 91 -9.97 25.31 0.29
C ALA A 91 -11.09 25.26 1.34
N MET A 92 -10.85 25.82 2.54
CA MET A 92 -11.87 25.93 3.58
C MET A 92 -13.00 26.86 3.17
N THR A 93 -12.69 28.02 2.58
CA THR A 93 -13.68 28.98 2.06
C THR A 93 -14.53 28.33 0.96
N PHE A 94 -13.90 27.58 0.04
CA PHE A 94 -14.63 26.86 -1.00
C PHE A 94 -15.66 25.88 -0.43
N VAL A 95 -15.30 25.10 0.59
CA VAL A 95 -16.21 24.14 1.22
C VAL A 95 -17.35 24.87 1.97
N THR A 96 -17.03 25.93 2.72
CA THR A 96 -18.04 26.70 3.43
C THR A 96 -19.01 27.42 2.50
N ASP A 97 -18.54 27.98 1.40
CA ASP A 97 -19.36 28.63 0.40
C ASP A 97 -20.24 27.61 -0.34
N PHE A 98 -19.68 26.45 -0.72
CA PHE A 98 -20.41 25.40 -1.40
C PHE A 98 -21.62 24.90 -0.62
N PHE A 99 -21.48 24.77 0.71
CA PHE A 99 -22.58 24.33 1.58
C PHE A 99 -23.30 25.47 2.30
N SER A 100 -22.95 26.72 2.02
CA SER A 100 -23.51 27.92 2.70
C SER A 100 -23.42 27.81 4.24
N LEU A 101 -22.29 27.30 4.74
CA LEU A 101 -22.05 27.14 6.18
C LEU A 101 -21.70 28.50 6.82
N ASN A 102 -22.46 28.90 7.82
CA ASN A 102 -22.20 30.13 8.56
C ASN A 102 -21.48 29.81 9.88
N PHE A 103 -20.19 30.17 9.98
CA PHE A 103 -19.41 30.11 11.22
C PHE A 103 -19.12 31.53 11.72
N GLU A 104 -19.33 31.80 13.02
CA GLU A 104 -19.06 33.09 13.60
C GLU A 104 -17.56 33.41 13.66
N ASN A 105 -17.21 34.69 13.41
CA ASN A 105 -15.85 35.17 13.20
C ASN A 105 -15.13 35.53 14.50
N ASP A 106 -13.91 34.97 14.71
CA ASP A 106 -12.86 35.60 15.52
C ASP A 106 -11.48 35.37 14.87
N PHE A 107 -10.81 36.47 14.52
CA PHE A 107 -9.47 36.45 13.94
C PHE A 107 -8.38 36.42 15.01
N LEU A 108 -7.43 35.51 14.88
CA LEU A 108 -6.06 35.68 15.36
C LEU A 108 -5.07 35.27 14.26
N GLU A 109 -4.26 36.26 13.85
CA GLU A 109 -3.14 36.03 12.94
C GLU A 109 -2.01 35.20 13.58
N GLY A 110 -1.46 34.31 12.83
CA GLY A 110 -0.09 33.83 12.94
C GLY A 110 0.19 32.76 13.96
N GLN A 111 0.20 31.49 13.51
CA GLN A 111 1.30 30.57 13.79
C GLN A 111 1.22 29.33 12.88
N THR A 112 2.32 29.08 12.20
CA THR A 112 2.46 28.06 11.16
C THR A 112 2.67 26.65 11.72
N SER A 113 1.84 25.74 11.29
CA SER A 113 2.06 24.38 10.72
C SER A 113 2.98 23.32 11.37
N LEU A 114 3.69 23.54 12.47
CA LEU A 114 4.48 22.49 13.13
C LEU A 114 3.75 21.74 14.23
N GLN A 115 2.70 22.33 14.82
CA GLN A 115 1.92 21.72 15.90
C GLN A 115 0.88 20.70 15.40
N ASP A 116 0.39 20.83 14.17
CA ASP A 116 -0.60 19.91 13.59
C ASP A 116 -0.02 18.51 13.34
N TRP A 117 1.25 18.42 12.96
CA TRP A 117 1.95 17.14 12.74
C TRP A 117 2.12 16.35 14.05
N GLU A 118 2.41 17.00 15.16
CA GLU A 118 2.49 16.37 16.48
C GLU A 118 1.12 15.91 17.01
N TYR A 119 0.06 16.65 16.71
CA TYR A 119 -1.31 16.31 17.07
C TYR A 119 -1.82 15.08 16.29
N PHE A 120 -1.51 14.98 14.99
CA PHE A 120 -1.84 13.82 14.18
C PHE A 120 -1.09 12.56 14.64
N ASN A 121 0.19 12.69 14.98
CA ASN A 121 0.96 11.60 15.57
C ASN A 121 0.43 11.16 16.95
N LYS A 122 -0.16 12.06 17.70
CA LYS A 122 -0.74 11.76 19.03
C LYS A 122 -2.11 11.09 18.91
N LYS A 123 -2.97 11.57 18.01
CA LYS A 123 -4.32 10.99 17.79
C LYS A 123 -4.31 9.66 17.03
N SER A 124 -3.37 9.45 16.11
CA SER A 124 -3.19 8.14 15.48
C SER A 124 -2.69 7.10 16.48
N LYS A 125 -1.88 7.51 17.47
CA LYS A 125 -1.45 6.65 18.58
C LYS A 125 -2.59 6.29 19.55
N GLU A 126 -3.51 7.19 19.81
CA GLU A 126 -4.63 6.95 20.75
C GLU A 126 -5.74 6.04 20.18
N LYS A 127 -5.93 5.98 18.86
CA LYS A 127 -6.95 5.12 18.22
C LYS A 127 -6.50 3.68 17.93
N LEU A 128 -5.20 3.38 18.03
CA LEU A 128 -4.63 2.05 17.82
C LEU A 128 -4.48 1.21 19.10
N SER A 129 -5.03 1.65 20.23
CA SER A 129 -4.84 1.03 21.55
C SER A 129 -5.66 -0.25 21.78
N TYR A 130 -5.56 -1.23 20.89
CA TYR A 130 -5.95 -2.62 21.17
C TYR A 130 -4.87 -3.59 20.66
N GLY A 131 -3.65 -3.45 21.17
CA GLY A 131 -2.51 -4.33 20.93
C GLY A 131 -1.25 -3.69 21.46
N TYR A 132 -0.26 -4.48 21.81
CA TYR A 132 1.09 -3.97 22.04
C TYR A 132 1.63 -3.48 20.69
N GLU A 133 2.14 -2.25 20.65
CA GLU A 133 2.87 -1.74 19.48
C GLU A 133 4.36 -2.03 19.67
N ASN A 134 5.06 -2.40 18.61
CA ASN A 134 6.51 -2.42 18.63
C ASN A 134 7.07 -0.99 18.49
N SER A 135 8.39 -0.83 18.61
CA SER A 135 9.07 0.48 18.51
C SER A 135 8.83 1.20 17.18
N ASP A 136 8.38 0.49 16.15
CA ASP A 136 8.19 0.98 14.79
C ASP A 136 6.74 1.39 14.49
N GLY A 137 5.86 1.32 15.49
CA GLY A 137 4.44 1.69 15.35
C GLY A 137 3.58 0.62 14.67
N LEU A 138 4.06 -0.63 14.60
CA LEU A 138 3.30 -1.77 14.10
C LEU A 138 2.49 -2.41 15.24
N PRO A 139 1.21 -2.79 15.03
CA PRO A 139 0.46 -3.54 16.01
C PRO A 139 1.07 -4.93 16.18
N ILE A 140 0.98 -5.50 17.39
CA ILE A 140 1.35 -6.88 17.66
C ILE A 140 0.10 -7.66 18.02
N PHE A 141 -0.16 -8.73 17.30
CA PHE A 141 -1.28 -9.64 17.51
C PHE A 141 -0.80 -10.98 18.08
N ASP A 142 -1.68 -11.67 18.83
CA ASP A 142 -1.42 -13.04 19.27
C ASP A 142 -1.50 -13.98 18.07
N ASP A 143 -0.40 -14.65 17.74
CA ASP A 143 -0.28 -15.58 16.62
C ASP A 143 -1.12 -16.86 16.79
N LYS A 144 -1.57 -17.17 18.01
CA LYS A 144 -2.50 -18.27 18.27
C LYS A 144 -3.80 -18.18 17.47
N ILE A 145 -4.16 -16.97 17.04
CA ILE A 145 -5.32 -16.80 16.15
C ILE A 145 -5.21 -17.63 14.86
N LEU A 146 -4.00 -17.85 14.37
CA LEU A 146 -3.75 -18.65 13.17
C LEU A 146 -4.07 -20.14 13.35
N LEU A 147 -4.14 -20.63 14.59
CA LEU A 147 -4.52 -22.02 14.91
C LEU A 147 -6.01 -22.31 14.60
N HIS A 148 -6.83 -21.27 14.45
CA HIS A 148 -8.25 -21.42 14.09
C HIS A 148 -8.46 -21.75 12.61
N PHE A 149 -7.44 -21.58 11.79
CA PHE A 149 -7.53 -21.78 10.35
C PHE A 149 -6.85 -23.09 9.92
N PRO A 150 -7.53 -23.94 9.13
CA PRO A 150 -6.92 -25.12 8.54
C PRO A 150 -5.80 -24.73 7.55
N ARG A 151 -4.88 -25.66 7.34
CA ARG A 151 -3.76 -25.55 6.38
C ARG A 151 -3.88 -26.60 5.28
N PRO A 152 -4.92 -26.54 4.43
CA PRO A 152 -5.08 -27.48 3.34
C PRO A 152 -4.07 -27.22 2.22
N ARG A 153 -4.07 -28.09 1.23
CA ARG A 153 -3.46 -27.80 -0.07
C ARG A 153 -4.29 -26.72 -0.76
N ILE A 154 -3.65 -25.65 -1.18
CA ILE A 154 -4.29 -24.55 -1.91
C ILE A 154 -4.12 -24.83 -3.41
N ILE A 155 -5.02 -25.65 -3.95
CA ILE A 155 -4.95 -26.16 -5.33
C ILE A 155 -4.75 -25.04 -6.37
N PRO A 156 -5.42 -23.87 -6.31
CA PRO A 156 -5.16 -22.80 -7.27
C PRO A 156 -3.70 -22.33 -7.24
N TRP A 157 -3.09 -22.21 -6.07
CA TRP A 157 -1.72 -21.75 -5.92
C TRP A 157 -0.69 -22.83 -6.32
N GLU A 158 -0.98 -24.09 -6.03
CA GLU A 158 -0.14 -25.21 -6.51
C GLU A 158 -0.09 -25.28 -8.04
N LYS A 159 -1.23 -25.07 -8.71
CA LYS A 159 -1.30 -24.99 -10.18
C LYS A 159 -0.50 -23.81 -10.74
N GLU A 160 -0.36 -22.76 -9.95
CA GLU A 160 0.47 -21.59 -10.29
C GLU A 160 1.95 -21.77 -9.92
N GLY A 161 2.35 -22.92 -9.38
CA GLY A 161 3.74 -23.25 -9.04
C GLY A 161 4.17 -22.85 -7.64
N ILE A 162 3.26 -22.71 -6.67
CA ILE A 162 3.60 -22.48 -5.26
C ILE A 162 3.51 -23.82 -4.53
N SER A 163 4.60 -24.24 -3.88
CA SER A 163 4.64 -25.50 -3.16
C SER A 163 3.87 -25.44 -1.83
N LYS A 164 3.30 -26.58 -1.44
CA LYS A 164 2.66 -26.74 -0.13
C LYS A 164 3.63 -26.51 1.03
N SER A 165 4.89 -26.97 0.89
CA SER A 165 5.91 -26.80 1.93
C SER A 165 6.18 -25.31 2.20
N VAL A 166 6.32 -24.48 1.17
CA VAL A 166 6.50 -23.04 1.32
C VAL A 166 5.28 -22.40 1.96
N CYS A 167 4.06 -22.79 1.58
CA CYS A 167 2.85 -22.32 2.23
C CYS A 167 2.86 -22.61 3.74
N ASP A 168 3.25 -23.83 4.11
CA ASP A 168 3.32 -24.23 5.52
C ASP A 168 4.39 -23.46 6.30
N GLU A 169 5.58 -23.30 5.74
CA GLU A 169 6.67 -22.55 6.34
C GLU A 169 6.32 -21.06 6.54
N ARG A 170 5.56 -20.48 5.63
CA ARG A 170 5.11 -19.08 5.73
C ARG A 170 3.81 -18.90 6.49
N GLY A 171 3.28 -19.97 7.08
CA GLY A 171 2.05 -19.93 7.90
C GLY A 171 0.78 -19.63 7.11
N ILE A 172 0.77 -19.91 5.82
CA ILE A 172 -0.41 -19.70 4.97
C ILE A 172 -1.52 -20.65 5.40
N CYS A 173 -2.70 -20.11 5.64
CA CYS A 173 -3.88 -20.83 6.06
C CYS A 173 -5.04 -20.60 5.09
N TYR A 174 -6.18 -21.20 5.38
CA TYR A 174 -7.40 -21.05 4.60
C TYR A 174 -8.58 -20.75 5.50
N ASP A 175 -9.39 -19.77 5.13
CA ASP A 175 -10.65 -19.49 5.81
C ASP A 175 -11.82 -20.09 5.04
N PRO A 176 -12.45 -21.17 5.54
CA PRO A 176 -13.57 -21.81 4.87
C PRO A 176 -14.87 -20.98 4.91
N ILE A 177 -14.95 -19.98 5.77
CA ILE A 177 -16.14 -19.12 5.91
C ILE A 177 -16.17 -18.08 4.80
N CYS A 178 -15.01 -17.49 4.52
CA CYS A 178 -14.87 -16.43 3.50
C CYS A 178 -14.38 -16.95 2.14
N ASP A 179 -14.09 -18.25 2.01
CA ASP A 179 -13.40 -18.86 0.86
C ASP A 179 -12.18 -18.01 0.47
N GLY A 180 -11.29 -17.85 1.45
CA GLY A 180 -10.13 -16.97 1.35
C GLY A 180 -8.84 -17.61 1.80
N ILE A 181 -7.73 -17.20 1.19
CA ILE A 181 -6.38 -17.59 1.61
C ILE A 181 -5.93 -16.59 2.66
N VAL A 182 -5.60 -17.09 3.84
CA VAL A 182 -5.14 -16.30 4.99
C VAL A 182 -3.63 -16.19 4.94
N ILE A 183 -3.13 -14.96 4.89
CA ILE A 183 -1.71 -14.64 4.73
C ILE A 183 -1.26 -13.84 5.96
N PRO A 184 -0.54 -14.45 6.90
CA PRO A 184 -0.02 -13.72 8.05
C PRO A 184 1.17 -12.84 7.65
N HIS A 185 1.22 -11.64 8.21
CA HIS A 185 2.34 -10.72 8.08
C HIS A 185 3.08 -10.63 9.39
N PHE A 186 4.37 -10.88 9.33
CA PHE A 186 5.27 -10.79 10.48
C PHE A 186 6.26 -9.66 10.30
N ASP A 187 6.64 -9.01 11.40
CA ASP A 187 7.75 -8.06 11.39
C ASP A 187 9.11 -8.81 11.35
N ILE A 188 10.20 -8.07 11.27
CA ILE A 188 11.55 -8.64 11.23
C ILE A 188 11.90 -9.47 12.47
N MET A 189 11.24 -9.22 13.60
CA MET A 189 11.43 -9.97 14.87
C MET A 189 10.55 -11.22 14.96
N GLY A 190 9.66 -11.44 13.98
CA GLY A 190 8.74 -12.55 13.93
C GLY A 190 7.44 -12.34 14.70
N HIS A 191 7.09 -11.10 15.09
CA HIS A 191 5.79 -10.82 15.69
C HIS A 191 4.73 -10.71 14.59
N LEU A 192 3.54 -11.28 14.84
CA LEU A 192 2.40 -11.13 13.95
C LEU A 192 1.88 -9.70 14.00
N VAL A 193 2.05 -8.95 12.91
CA VAL A 193 1.65 -7.54 12.82
C VAL A 193 0.37 -7.32 12.00
N GLY A 194 -0.08 -8.33 11.28
CA GLY A 194 -1.31 -8.26 10.51
C GLY A 194 -1.63 -9.57 9.83
N ILE A 195 -2.85 -9.67 9.33
CA ILE A 195 -3.29 -10.80 8.52
C ILE A 195 -4.00 -10.23 7.30
N ARG A 196 -3.56 -10.63 6.11
CA ARG A 196 -4.29 -10.34 4.88
C ARG A 196 -5.02 -11.57 4.40
N GLU A 197 -6.09 -11.36 3.70
CA GLU A 197 -6.89 -12.39 3.07
C GLU A 197 -6.93 -12.16 1.57
N ARG A 198 -6.65 -13.20 0.80
CA ARG A 198 -6.89 -13.21 -0.63
C ARG A 198 -8.16 -14.00 -0.90
N THR A 199 -9.18 -13.33 -1.40
CA THR A 199 -10.43 -13.99 -1.79
C THR A 199 -10.23 -14.93 -2.98
N LEU A 200 -10.90 -16.08 -2.95
CA LEU A 200 -11.02 -17.01 -4.09
C LEU A 200 -12.35 -16.81 -4.84
N ILE A 201 -13.23 -15.98 -4.32
CA ILE A 201 -14.53 -15.66 -4.91
C ILE A 201 -14.33 -14.55 -5.94
N LYS A 202 -14.58 -14.87 -7.22
CA LYS A 202 -14.35 -13.95 -8.35
C LYS A 202 -15.14 -12.64 -8.26
N GLU A 203 -16.36 -12.70 -7.76
CA GLU A 203 -17.24 -11.54 -7.59
C GLU A 203 -16.66 -10.52 -6.62
N TYR A 204 -15.87 -10.97 -5.65
CA TYR A 204 -15.22 -10.11 -4.67
C TYR A 204 -13.86 -9.58 -5.13
N GLU A 205 -13.27 -10.12 -6.19
CA GLU A 205 -12.00 -9.62 -6.75
C GLU A 205 -12.11 -8.15 -7.21
N ALA A 206 -13.30 -7.74 -7.67
CA ALA A 206 -13.54 -6.37 -8.11
C ALA A 206 -13.43 -5.33 -6.98
N THR A 207 -13.68 -5.75 -5.73
CA THR A 207 -13.58 -4.89 -4.53
C THR A 207 -12.22 -4.94 -3.86
N GLY A 208 -11.29 -5.73 -4.41
CA GLY A 208 -9.91 -5.91 -3.92
C GLY A 208 -9.59 -7.37 -3.66
N LYS A 209 -8.60 -7.87 -4.41
CA LYS A 209 -8.14 -9.28 -4.29
C LYS A 209 -7.55 -9.58 -2.92
N TYR A 210 -6.88 -8.59 -2.33
CA TYR A 210 -6.22 -8.68 -1.03
C TYR A 210 -6.80 -7.63 -0.10
N ARG A 211 -7.20 -8.03 1.07
CA ARG A 211 -7.78 -7.15 2.09
C ARG A 211 -7.33 -7.58 3.49
N PRO A 212 -7.37 -6.71 4.50
CA PRO A 212 -7.16 -7.12 5.88
C PRO A 212 -8.20 -8.16 6.31
N ALA A 213 -7.76 -9.21 6.99
CA ALA A 213 -8.68 -10.21 7.54
C ALA A 213 -9.51 -9.62 8.69
N VAL A 214 -10.79 -10.00 8.73
CA VAL A 214 -11.70 -9.65 9.82
C VAL A 214 -12.13 -10.93 10.52
N ILE A 215 -11.60 -11.18 11.72
CA ILE A 215 -11.82 -12.39 12.48
C ILE A 215 -12.52 -12.00 13.78
N ASN A 216 -13.67 -12.60 14.07
CA ASN A 216 -14.47 -12.29 15.27
C ASN A 216 -14.75 -10.77 15.44
N LYS A 217 -15.10 -10.09 14.37
CA LYS A 217 -15.35 -8.64 14.29
C LYS A 217 -14.11 -7.76 14.57
N ARG A 218 -12.93 -8.32 14.73
CA ARG A 218 -11.66 -7.62 14.85
C ARG A 218 -10.94 -7.63 13.52
N MET A 219 -10.47 -6.44 13.08
CA MET A 219 -9.65 -6.30 11.88
C MET A 219 -8.17 -6.47 12.24
N TYR A 220 -7.48 -7.34 11.52
CA TYR A 220 -6.03 -7.61 11.68
C TYR A 220 -5.24 -6.83 10.63
N ASN A 221 -5.31 -5.51 10.71
CA ASN A 221 -4.66 -4.60 9.77
C ASN A 221 -3.39 -3.98 10.36
N HIS A 222 -2.44 -3.65 9.49
CA HIS A 222 -1.24 -2.88 9.81
C HIS A 222 -0.91 -1.94 8.65
N PRO A 223 -0.14 -0.85 8.88
CA PRO A 223 0.38 -0.01 7.82
C PRO A 223 1.38 -0.80 6.95
N LEU A 224 1.00 -1.11 5.70
CA LEU A 224 1.84 -1.88 4.77
C LEU A 224 3.19 -1.18 4.51
N SER A 225 3.20 0.15 4.53
CA SER A 225 4.41 0.96 4.33
C SER A 225 5.44 0.84 5.47
N LEU A 226 5.04 0.33 6.64
CA LEU A 226 5.92 0.12 7.79
C LEU A 226 6.38 -1.34 7.93
N ASN A 227 6.10 -2.20 6.97
CA ASN A 227 6.56 -3.58 6.95
C ASN A 227 6.85 -4.05 5.54
N LEU A 228 7.60 -5.15 5.43
CA LEU A 228 7.77 -5.91 4.20
C LEU A 228 7.28 -7.33 4.45
N TYR A 229 6.39 -7.83 3.61
CA TYR A 229 6.00 -9.23 3.70
C TYR A 229 7.22 -10.14 3.51
N ASN A 230 7.29 -11.22 4.25
CA ASN A 230 8.37 -12.20 4.25
C ASN A 230 9.71 -11.74 4.87
N ILE A 231 9.79 -10.53 5.42
CA ILE A 231 11.06 -10.00 5.97
C ILE A 231 11.62 -10.86 7.12
N ASN A 232 10.74 -11.45 7.93
CA ASN A 232 11.13 -12.35 9.02
C ASN A 232 11.88 -13.61 8.53
N ASN A 233 11.53 -14.13 7.35
CA ASN A 233 12.19 -15.29 6.75
C ASN A 233 13.37 -14.90 5.88
N ALA A 234 13.27 -13.77 5.18
CA ALA A 234 14.27 -13.32 4.22
C ALA A 234 15.47 -12.60 4.87
N ALA A 235 15.35 -12.11 6.11
CA ALA A 235 16.38 -11.28 6.73
C ALA A 235 17.76 -11.94 6.77
N GLU A 236 17.87 -13.20 7.17
CA GLU A 236 19.17 -13.90 7.25
C GLU A 236 19.77 -14.25 5.87
N PRO A 237 18.99 -14.79 4.89
CA PRO A 237 19.45 -14.89 3.52
C PRO A 237 19.90 -13.55 2.91
N ILE A 238 19.15 -12.46 3.14
CA ILE A 238 19.50 -11.11 2.68
C ILE A 238 20.83 -10.64 3.26
N LYS A 239 21.04 -10.80 4.57
CA LYS A 239 22.31 -10.45 5.24
C LYS A 239 23.49 -11.24 4.68
N THR A 240 23.27 -12.50 4.33
CA THR A 240 24.31 -13.40 3.82
C THR A 240 24.64 -13.07 2.37
N ILE A 241 23.63 -12.96 1.51
CA ILE A 241 23.77 -12.77 0.05
C ILE A 241 24.05 -11.29 -0.28
N LYS A 242 23.74 -10.36 0.65
CA LYS A 242 23.87 -8.91 0.50
C LYS A 242 23.00 -8.34 -0.62
N LYS A 243 21.89 -8.99 -0.94
CA LYS A 243 20.94 -8.56 -1.94
C LYS A 243 19.51 -8.78 -1.43
N ALA A 244 18.60 -7.90 -1.84
CA ALA A 244 17.17 -8.08 -1.62
C ALA A 244 16.41 -7.89 -2.93
N ILE A 245 15.36 -8.68 -3.14
CA ILE A 245 14.44 -8.56 -4.27
C ILE A 245 13.08 -8.12 -3.73
N VAL A 246 12.57 -7.00 -4.23
CA VAL A 246 11.27 -6.46 -3.82
C VAL A 246 10.23 -6.70 -4.90
N PHE A 247 9.21 -7.48 -4.56
CA PHE A 247 8.02 -7.74 -5.36
C PHE A 247 6.85 -6.86 -4.93
N GLU A 248 5.79 -6.84 -5.74
CA GLU A 248 4.55 -6.13 -5.42
C GLU A 248 3.65 -6.93 -4.46
N SER A 249 3.60 -8.27 -4.60
CA SER A 249 2.64 -9.13 -3.89
C SER A 249 3.29 -10.25 -3.09
N GLU A 250 2.59 -10.71 -2.06
CA GLU A 250 2.95 -11.84 -1.20
C GLU A 250 3.13 -13.13 -2.01
N LYS A 251 2.26 -13.35 -3.01
CA LYS A 251 2.29 -14.52 -3.88
C LYS A 251 3.62 -14.64 -4.63
N SER A 252 4.20 -13.52 -5.02
CA SER A 252 5.50 -13.50 -5.73
C SER A 252 6.65 -13.98 -4.85
N CYS A 253 6.64 -13.63 -3.55
CA CYS A 253 7.61 -14.17 -2.59
C CYS A 253 7.45 -15.68 -2.41
N LEU A 254 6.22 -16.19 -2.32
CA LEU A 254 5.96 -17.61 -2.19
C LEU A 254 6.45 -18.40 -3.42
N LYS A 255 6.27 -17.85 -4.63
CA LYS A 255 6.81 -18.42 -5.86
C LYS A 255 8.34 -18.43 -5.86
N PHE A 256 8.95 -17.28 -5.47
CA PHE A 256 10.41 -17.17 -5.40
C PHE A 256 10.99 -18.19 -4.42
N ALA A 257 10.44 -18.30 -3.21
CA ALA A 257 10.84 -19.30 -2.23
C ALA A 257 10.68 -20.73 -2.76
N THR A 258 9.60 -21.00 -3.51
CA THR A 258 9.41 -22.32 -4.16
C THR A 258 10.48 -22.64 -5.19
N TYR A 259 10.96 -21.64 -5.95
CA TYR A 259 11.96 -21.84 -7.00
C TYR A 259 13.37 -21.97 -6.47
N PHE A 260 13.72 -21.30 -5.38
CA PHE A 260 15.10 -21.15 -4.92
C PHE A 260 15.37 -21.76 -3.54
N GLY A 261 14.33 -22.19 -2.83
CA GLY A 261 14.44 -22.69 -1.46
C GLY A 261 14.45 -21.57 -0.43
N SER A 262 14.03 -21.88 0.79
CA SER A 262 13.93 -20.91 1.88
C SER A 262 15.28 -20.36 2.33
N GLU A 263 16.36 -21.14 2.18
CA GLU A 263 17.72 -20.72 2.50
C GLU A 263 18.30 -19.68 1.52
N ASN A 264 17.75 -19.58 0.31
CA ASN A 264 18.15 -18.59 -0.70
C ASN A 264 17.06 -17.52 -0.92
N ASP A 265 16.05 -17.50 -0.08
CA ASP A 265 14.91 -16.59 -0.22
C ASP A 265 15.26 -15.17 0.23
N ILE A 266 15.74 -14.37 -0.71
CA ILE A 266 16.02 -12.94 -0.53
C ILE A 266 14.84 -12.05 -0.94
N SER A 267 13.66 -12.63 -1.10
CA SER A 267 12.49 -11.94 -1.60
C SER A 267 11.63 -11.35 -0.48
N VAL A 268 11.17 -10.13 -0.70
CA VAL A 268 10.20 -9.45 0.15
C VAL A 268 9.12 -8.79 -0.72
N ALA A 269 7.94 -8.51 -0.17
CA ALA A 269 6.93 -7.76 -0.90
C ALA A 269 6.55 -6.46 -0.17
N CYS A 270 6.43 -5.38 -0.95
CA CYS A 270 5.94 -4.10 -0.45
C CYS A 270 4.40 -4.06 -0.34
N CYS A 271 3.70 -5.07 -0.87
CA CYS A 271 2.24 -5.24 -0.86
C CYS A 271 1.47 -4.06 -1.47
N GLY A 272 2.07 -3.41 -2.45
CA GLY A 272 1.54 -2.31 -3.23
C GLY A 272 2.47 -1.92 -4.36
N SER A 273 2.08 -0.94 -5.15
CA SER A 273 2.87 -0.53 -6.32
C SER A 273 4.06 0.37 -5.99
N ASN A 274 4.21 0.83 -4.73
CA ASN A 274 5.28 1.74 -4.30
C ASN A 274 6.05 1.15 -3.11
N ILE A 275 7.35 1.42 -3.07
CA ILE A 275 8.23 1.08 -1.94
C ILE A 275 8.38 2.32 -1.07
N SER A 276 8.08 2.22 0.22
CA SER A 276 8.20 3.31 1.17
C SER A 276 9.65 3.55 1.59
N SER A 277 9.91 4.75 2.14
CA SER A 277 11.24 5.06 2.69
C SER A 277 11.58 4.16 3.88
N TYR A 278 10.61 3.81 4.70
CA TYR A 278 10.79 2.88 5.81
C TYR A 278 11.23 1.50 5.32
N GLN A 279 10.54 0.95 4.31
CA GLN A 279 10.86 -0.34 3.72
C GLN A 279 12.27 -0.39 3.12
N VAL A 280 12.70 0.68 2.43
CA VAL A 280 14.08 0.78 1.92
C VAL A 280 15.07 0.85 3.09
N ASN A 281 14.83 1.68 4.10
CA ASN A 281 15.72 1.80 5.26
C ASN A 281 15.83 0.50 6.05
N LEU A 282 14.74 -0.26 6.17
CA LEU A 282 14.73 -1.59 6.77
C LEU A 282 15.68 -2.54 6.03
N LEU A 283 15.65 -2.56 4.69
CA LEU A 283 16.56 -3.37 3.89
C LEU A 283 18.02 -2.88 4.00
N LEU A 284 18.24 -1.57 4.00
CA LEU A 284 19.56 -0.98 4.19
C LEU A 284 20.16 -1.37 5.54
N SER A 285 19.35 -1.45 6.60
CA SER A 285 19.81 -1.88 7.94
C SER A 285 20.30 -3.33 7.98
N LEU A 286 19.90 -4.17 7.02
CA LEU A 286 20.40 -5.54 6.83
C LEU A 286 21.76 -5.58 6.11
N GLY A 287 22.31 -4.44 5.71
CA GLY A 287 23.61 -4.33 5.06
C GLY A 287 23.63 -4.84 3.62
N ILE A 288 22.53 -4.68 2.89
CA ILE A 288 22.46 -5.04 1.47
C ILE A 288 23.38 -4.16 0.63
N GLN A 289 23.92 -4.73 -0.45
CA GLN A 289 24.74 -4.03 -1.44
C GLN A 289 23.97 -3.77 -2.73
N GLU A 290 22.95 -4.59 -3.01
CA GLU A 290 22.08 -4.44 -4.17
C GLU A 290 20.60 -4.58 -3.76
N LEU A 291 19.78 -3.61 -4.17
CA LEU A 291 18.33 -3.66 -4.07
C LEU A 291 17.74 -3.86 -5.46
N ILE A 292 17.08 -4.99 -5.66
CA ILE A 292 16.53 -5.42 -6.95
C ILE A 292 15.03 -5.15 -6.94
N ILE A 293 14.56 -4.29 -7.81
CA ILE A 293 13.15 -3.93 -7.94
C ILE A 293 12.52 -4.83 -8.98
N ALA A 294 11.56 -5.66 -8.55
CA ALA A 294 10.89 -6.69 -9.35
C ALA A 294 9.36 -6.52 -9.32
N LEU A 295 8.88 -5.28 -9.51
CA LEU A 295 7.44 -4.98 -9.52
C LEU A 295 6.77 -5.59 -10.75
N ASP A 296 5.44 -5.71 -10.68
CA ASP A 296 4.62 -6.23 -11.77
C ASP A 296 4.76 -5.36 -13.03
N ARG A 297 4.68 -5.99 -14.21
CA ARG A 297 4.71 -5.27 -15.48
C ARG A 297 3.43 -4.44 -15.65
N GLN A 298 3.53 -3.13 -15.48
CA GLN A 298 2.39 -2.20 -15.49
C GLN A 298 2.19 -1.48 -16.84
N TYR A 299 2.86 -1.86 -17.91
CA TYR A 299 2.74 -1.25 -19.25
C TYR A 299 2.35 -2.30 -20.28
N GLN A 300 1.58 -1.90 -21.28
CA GLN A 300 1.22 -2.75 -22.41
C GLN A 300 2.21 -2.57 -23.57
N VAL A 301 2.61 -1.32 -23.83
CA VAL A 301 3.56 -0.95 -24.88
C VAL A 301 4.64 -0.05 -24.29
N LEU A 302 5.90 -0.19 -24.77
CA LEU A 302 7.05 0.60 -24.27
C LEU A 302 6.95 2.12 -24.50
N THR A 303 5.95 2.60 -25.19
CA THR A 303 5.75 4.04 -25.45
C THR A 303 4.50 4.60 -24.81
N ASP A 304 3.70 3.75 -24.11
CA ASP A 304 2.48 4.18 -23.46
C ASP A 304 2.75 5.04 -22.21
N GLN A 305 1.71 5.63 -21.65
CA GLN A 305 1.83 6.46 -20.45
C GLN A 305 2.21 5.62 -19.23
N GLU A 306 1.68 4.40 -19.11
CA GLU A 306 2.00 3.48 -18.02
C GLU A 306 3.50 3.13 -17.96
N HIS A 307 4.14 2.97 -19.16
CA HIS A 307 5.59 2.76 -19.22
C HIS A 307 6.37 4.02 -18.79
N LYS A 308 5.94 5.21 -19.21
CA LYS A 308 6.59 6.47 -18.79
C LYS A 308 6.48 6.67 -17.27
N ASP A 309 5.31 6.39 -16.70
CA ASP A 309 5.07 6.50 -15.26
C ASP A 309 5.92 5.48 -14.49
N TRP A 310 6.02 4.24 -14.99
CA TRP A 310 6.91 3.23 -14.44
C TRP A 310 8.37 3.69 -14.50
N ALA A 311 8.84 4.18 -15.63
CA ALA A 311 10.22 4.66 -15.79
C ALA A 311 10.52 5.85 -14.87
N ALA A 312 9.60 6.82 -14.76
CA ALA A 312 9.73 7.97 -13.86
C ALA A 312 9.83 7.51 -12.39
N LYS A 313 9.06 6.51 -11.99
CA LYS A 313 9.10 5.92 -10.66
C LYS A 313 10.46 5.27 -10.37
N MET A 314 11.01 4.50 -11.31
CA MET A 314 12.33 3.87 -11.16
C MET A 314 13.43 4.94 -11.07
N TYR A 315 13.35 5.97 -11.89
CA TYR A 315 14.29 7.10 -11.87
C TYR A 315 14.24 7.86 -10.53
N ASN A 316 13.03 8.09 -10.00
CA ASN A 316 12.87 8.75 -8.69
C ASN A 316 13.46 7.91 -7.55
N LEU A 317 13.28 6.58 -7.58
CA LEU A 317 13.92 5.68 -6.62
C LEU A 317 15.44 5.74 -6.73
N HIS A 318 15.98 5.73 -7.96
CA HIS A 318 17.41 5.85 -8.19
C HIS A 318 17.96 7.19 -7.67
N ASN A 319 17.35 8.31 -7.98
CA ASN A 319 17.78 9.63 -7.50
C ASN A 319 17.80 9.71 -5.97
N LYS A 320 16.84 9.04 -5.32
CA LYS A 320 16.73 9.08 -3.86
C LYS A 320 17.73 8.18 -3.16
N TYR A 321 17.96 6.97 -3.69
CA TYR A 321 18.71 5.93 -2.98
C TYR A 321 19.96 5.44 -3.71
N GLY A 322 20.14 5.72 -5.00
CA GLY A 322 21.25 5.20 -5.82
C GLY A 322 22.63 5.62 -5.34
N LYS A 323 22.75 6.72 -4.58
CA LYS A 323 24.02 7.13 -3.93
C LYS A 323 24.38 6.32 -2.67
N TYR A 324 23.43 5.55 -2.12
CA TYR A 324 23.64 4.77 -0.90
C TYR A 324 23.72 3.28 -1.19
N ILE A 325 23.12 2.80 -2.27
CA ILE A 325 23.02 1.39 -2.62
C ILE A 325 22.89 1.21 -4.13
N GLN A 326 23.44 0.13 -4.65
CA GLN A 326 23.21 -0.25 -6.04
C GLN A 326 21.74 -0.64 -6.24
N LEU A 327 21.05 0.06 -7.14
CA LEU A 327 19.70 -0.27 -7.56
C LEU A 327 19.75 -0.98 -8.91
N SER A 328 18.97 -2.05 -9.02
CA SER A 328 18.74 -2.72 -10.29
C SER A 328 17.26 -3.03 -10.48
N TYR A 329 16.83 -3.12 -11.72
CA TYR A 329 15.42 -3.18 -12.08
C TYR A 329 15.18 -4.35 -13.03
N ILE A 330 14.25 -5.24 -12.69
CA ILE A 330 13.78 -6.27 -13.61
C ILE A 330 12.81 -5.61 -14.58
N PHE A 331 13.22 -5.55 -15.84
CA PHE A 331 12.48 -4.86 -16.90
C PHE A 331 12.25 -5.81 -18.08
N ASP A 332 10.99 -6.04 -18.42
CA ASP A 332 10.60 -6.93 -19.52
C ASP A 332 10.48 -6.18 -20.84
N LYS A 333 11.62 -5.92 -21.48
CA LYS A 333 11.68 -5.29 -22.80
C LYS A 333 11.09 -6.17 -23.93
N GLY A 334 11.12 -7.49 -23.72
CA GLY A 334 10.71 -8.47 -24.74
C GLY A 334 9.24 -8.85 -24.70
N TYR A 335 8.44 -8.27 -23.80
CA TYR A 335 7.03 -8.64 -23.60
C TYR A 335 6.83 -10.13 -23.26
N THR A 336 7.78 -10.73 -22.57
CA THR A 336 7.72 -12.12 -22.12
C THR A 336 6.64 -12.30 -21.05
N LEU A 337 6.50 -11.30 -20.16
CA LEU A 337 5.47 -11.30 -19.13
C LEU A 337 4.12 -10.85 -19.70
N LYS A 338 3.03 -11.38 -19.15
CA LYS A 338 1.70 -10.82 -19.37
C LYS A 338 1.57 -9.46 -18.72
N TYR A 339 0.64 -8.63 -19.19
CA TYR A 339 0.28 -7.38 -18.54
C TYR A 339 -0.17 -7.62 -17.08
N LYS A 340 0.35 -6.84 -16.15
CA LYS A 340 0.15 -7.00 -14.69
C LYS A 340 0.66 -8.32 -14.09
N ALA A 341 1.56 -9.02 -14.78
CA ALA A 341 2.22 -10.19 -14.23
C ALA A 341 3.50 -9.81 -13.49
N SER A 342 3.75 -10.52 -12.40
CA SER A 342 5.02 -10.45 -11.68
C SER A 342 6.13 -11.15 -12.49
N PRO A 343 7.39 -10.74 -12.35
CA PRO A 343 8.53 -11.43 -12.99
C PRO A 343 8.62 -12.93 -12.72
N VAL A 344 8.08 -13.42 -11.60
CA VAL A 344 8.07 -14.85 -11.24
C VAL A 344 6.87 -15.63 -11.78
N ASP A 345 5.91 -14.97 -12.43
CA ASP A 345 4.64 -15.63 -12.81
C ASP A 345 4.77 -16.59 -13.99
N GLN A 346 5.80 -16.42 -14.83
CA GLN A 346 6.03 -17.25 -16.03
C GLN A 346 7.00 -18.43 -15.79
N GLY A 347 7.37 -18.68 -14.54
CA GLY A 347 8.25 -19.78 -14.16
C GLY A 347 9.70 -19.35 -13.88
N LYS A 348 10.45 -20.29 -13.31
CA LYS A 348 11.83 -20.06 -12.83
C LYS A 348 12.77 -19.61 -13.94
N ASP A 349 12.71 -20.25 -15.11
CA ASP A 349 13.66 -19.98 -16.20
C ASP A 349 13.46 -18.58 -16.78
N ILE A 350 12.22 -18.17 -16.98
CA ILE A 350 11.89 -16.80 -17.42
C ILE A 350 12.33 -15.77 -16.38
N PHE A 351 12.08 -16.05 -15.11
CA PHE A 351 12.57 -15.18 -14.04
C PHE A 351 14.09 -15.01 -14.08
N LEU A 352 14.83 -16.11 -14.23
CA LEU A 352 16.30 -16.05 -14.30
C LEU A 352 16.80 -15.31 -15.54
N GLU A 353 16.12 -15.43 -16.67
CA GLU A 353 16.44 -14.67 -17.88
C GLU A 353 16.26 -13.16 -17.63
N LEU A 354 15.12 -12.75 -17.06
CA LEU A 354 14.85 -11.35 -16.74
C LEU A 354 15.79 -10.81 -15.66
N TYR A 355 16.07 -11.60 -14.64
CA TYR A 355 17.00 -11.27 -13.58
C TYR A 355 18.42 -11.01 -14.11
N ASN A 356 18.91 -11.87 -15.02
CA ASN A 356 20.23 -11.72 -15.62
C ASN A 356 20.33 -10.51 -16.57
N LYS A 357 19.20 -10.09 -17.15
CA LYS A 357 19.09 -8.91 -18.02
C LYS A 357 18.63 -7.64 -17.28
N ARG A 358 18.56 -7.67 -15.92
CA ARG A 358 18.11 -6.50 -15.16
C ARG A 358 18.96 -5.28 -15.46
N ILE A 359 18.33 -4.12 -15.38
CA ILE A 359 18.94 -2.84 -15.71
C ILE A 359 19.54 -2.24 -14.44
N PHE A 360 20.74 -1.71 -14.56
CA PHE A 360 21.41 -0.89 -13.56
C PHE A 360 21.32 0.57 -14.01
N LEU A 361 20.84 1.46 -13.14
CA LEU A 361 20.79 2.90 -13.38
C LEU A 361 21.95 3.60 -12.66
#